data_ecfaddc910018c5a5b484f00e655624d
#
_entry.id   ecfaddc910018c5a5b484f00e655624d
#
_cell.length_a   1.000
_cell.length_b   1.000
_cell.length_c   1.000
_cell.angle_alpha   90.00
_cell.angle_beta   90.00
_cell.angle_gamma   90.00
#
_symmetry.space_group_name_H-M   'P 1'
#
loop_
_entity.id
_entity.type
_entity.pdbx_description
1 polymer ?
#
loop_
_entity_poly.entity_id
_entity_poly.type
_entity_poly.pdbx_seq_one_letter_code
_entity_poly.pdbx_strand_id
1 'polypeptide(L)'
;MQDDRNQDQITRKDARNCFVESLRDCFSFGRIHFTFASYDLSRPAGQRQTSQVQIYIPVGEFLNLCRKLECGELRYLLQNRKQSSDKRPLYETLGGTSAEKLARQGRPRPDGRSLSRTMQILCGSKSDLLLVADSGPGDTTDKGLIVPKFGKNPENHVAVSMSFDLFSELLLETKVNYQAWLSARYVSCSTASTGGKPNVQSNQSKAPKPCLPGPTIQEHKENSQQRSAIDPQNLFDPCTFTSDNIF
;
A
#
# COMPACT_ATOMS: atom_id res chain seq x y z
N MET A 1 21.03 -24.66 13.77
CA MET A 1 20.54 -23.31 14.11
C MET A 1 19.61 -22.93 13.01
N GLN A 2 18.31 -23.02 13.25
CA GLN A 2 17.29 -22.54 12.33
C GLN A 2 17.33 -21.02 12.41
N ASP A 3 17.55 -20.39 11.28
CA ASP A 3 17.67 -18.94 11.17
C ASP A 3 16.26 -18.35 11.31
N ASP A 4 15.96 -17.80 12.49
CA ASP A 4 14.68 -17.11 12.79
C ASP A 4 14.52 -15.79 11.99
N ARG A 5 15.14 -15.70 10.82
CA ARG A 5 15.02 -14.57 9.93
C ARG A 5 13.58 -14.45 9.47
N ASN A 6 12.90 -13.57 10.12
CA ASN A 6 11.63 -12.95 9.76
C ASN A 6 10.68 -13.86 8.95
N GLN A 7 9.96 -14.74 9.65
CA GLN A 7 8.97 -15.65 9.04
C GLN A 7 7.91 -14.90 8.18
N ASP A 8 7.84 -13.59 8.32
CA ASP A 8 6.90 -12.74 7.59
C ASP A 8 7.49 -12.12 6.32
N GLN A 9 8.79 -12.28 6.07
CA GLN A 9 9.43 -11.77 4.87
C GLN A 9 8.96 -12.55 3.63
N ILE A 10 8.42 -11.82 2.63
CA ILE A 10 8.02 -12.38 1.33
C ILE A 10 9.20 -12.33 0.37
N THR A 11 9.70 -11.14 0.13
CA THR A 11 10.83 -10.91 -0.78
C THR A 11 11.63 -9.70 -0.34
N ARG A 12 12.92 -9.70 -0.68
CA ARG A 12 13.84 -8.60 -0.39
C ARG A 12 14.67 -8.30 -1.63
N LYS A 13 14.85 -7.01 -1.91
CA LYS A 13 15.70 -6.50 -2.98
C LYS A 13 16.76 -5.59 -2.36
N ASP A 14 18.02 -5.99 -2.51
CA ASP A 14 19.17 -5.27 -1.99
C ASP A 14 19.75 -4.31 -3.03
N ALA A 15 20.24 -3.17 -2.56
CA ALA A 15 21.05 -2.24 -3.31
C ALA A 15 22.31 -1.89 -2.50
N ARG A 16 23.09 -0.92 -2.95
CA ARG A 16 24.32 -0.54 -2.23
C ARG A 16 23.97 0.08 -0.87
N ASN A 17 24.29 -0.62 0.23
CA ASN A 17 24.08 -0.19 1.61
C ASN A 17 22.62 0.07 2.01
N CYS A 18 21.66 -0.45 1.28
CA CYS A 18 20.25 -0.35 1.60
C CYS A 18 19.45 -1.49 0.95
N PHE A 19 18.24 -1.69 1.43
CA PHE A 19 17.32 -2.67 0.86
C PHE A 19 15.87 -2.22 1.03
N VAL A 20 15.00 -2.87 0.27
CA VAL A 20 13.56 -2.90 0.49
C VAL A 20 13.10 -4.34 0.58
N GLU A 21 12.21 -4.62 1.52
CA GLU A 21 11.56 -5.92 1.66
C GLU A 21 10.06 -5.76 1.81
N SER A 22 9.30 -6.74 1.37
CA SER A 22 7.87 -6.84 1.63
C SER A 22 7.58 -7.92 2.67
N LEU A 23 6.59 -7.66 3.52
CA LEU A 23 6.21 -8.49 4.66
C LEU A 23 4.71 -8.81 4.60
N ARG A 24 4.35 -10.00 5.14
CA ARG A 24 2.95 -10.47 5.20
C ARG A 24 2.22 -10.17 6.52
N ASP A 25 2.92 -9.62 7.51
CA ASP A 25 2.44 -9.36 8.87
C ASP A 25 1.18 -8.49 8.94
N CYS A 26 0.92 -7.67 7.93
CA CYS A 26 -0.19 -6.72 7.87
C CYS A 26 -1.31 -7.11 6.90
N PHE A 27 -1.28 -8.30 6.29
CA PHE A 27 -2.32 -8.76 5.36
C PHE A 27 -3.70 -8.83 6.01
N SER A 28 -3.78 -9.27 7.26
CA SER A 28 -5.03 -9.34 8.03
C SER A 28 -5.69 -7.97 8.29
N PHE A 29 -4.91 -6.90 8.20
CA PHE A 29 -5.37 -5.51 8.35
C PHE A 29 -5.65 -4.84 7.00
N GLY A 30 -5.63 -5.59 5.89
CA GLY A 30 -5.82 -5.06 4.55
C GLY A 30 -4.70 -4.13 4.09
N ARG A 31 -3.47 -4.36 4.56
CA ARG A 31 -2.28 -3.56 4.24
C ARG A 31 -1.15 -4.43 3.70
N ILE A 32 -0.41 -3.90 2.74
CA ILE A 32 0.88 -4.44 2.33
C ILE A 32 1.95 -3.63 3.05
N HIS A 33 2.86 -4.33 3.71
CA HIS A 33 3.94 -3.74 4.48
C HIS A 33 5.25 -3.83 3.70
N PHE A 34 5.89 -2.68 3.47
CA PHE A 34 7.26 -2.58 2.96
C PHE A 34 8.16 -1.98 4.01
N THR A 35 9.31 -2.61 4.24
CA THR A 35 10.38 -2.08 5.08
C THR A 35 11.53 -1.62 4.19
N PHE A 36 11.93 -0.38 4.36
CA PHE A 36 13.12 0.20 3.77
C PHE A 36 14.18 0.37 4.86
N ALA A 37 15.38 -0.10 4.63
CA ALA A 37 16.47 0.09 5.58
C ALA A 37 17.78 0.42 4.88
N SER A 38 18.59 1.26 5.53
CA SER A 38 19.96 1.52 5.17
C SER A 38 20.90 0.99 6.25
N TYR A 39 22.09 0.61 5.86
CA TYR A 39 23.08 0.04 6.75
C TYR A 39 24.50 0.49 6.39
N ASP A 40 25.37 0.45 7.40
CA ASP A 40 26.78 0.76 7.28
C ASP A 40 27.59 -0.49 7.70
N LEU A 41 28.27 -1.09 6.73
CA LEU A 41 29.06 -2.30 6.95
C LEU A 41 30.33 -2.06 7.80
N SER A 42 30.78 -0.80 7.95
CA SER A 42 31.92 -0.45 8.80
C SER A 42 31.58 -0.56 10.29
N ARG A 43 30.29 -0.61 10.65
CA ARG A 43 29.83 -0.72 12.02
C ARG A 43 29.81 -2.17 12.51
N PRO A 44 29.94 -2.41 13.82
CA PRO A 44 29.82 -3.73 14.41
C PRO A 44 28.49 -4.42 14.09
N ALA A 45 28.49 -5.75 14.06
CA ALA A 45 27.25 -6.52 13.91
C ALA A 45 26.23 -6.10 15.00
N GLY A 46 24.96 -5.93 14.60
CA GLY A 46 23.89 -5.42 15.47
C GLY A 46 23.76 -3.89 15.54
N GLN A 47 24.74 -3.12 15.06
CA GLN A 47 24.68 -1.65 14.98
C GLN A 47 24.76 -1.15 13.53
N ARG A 48 24.68 -2.04 12.56
CA ARG A 48 24.85 -1.69 11.13
C ARG A 48 23.70 -0.92 10.56
N GLN A 49 22.47 -1.11 11.05
CA GLN A 49 21.32 -0.39 10.56
C GLN A 49 21.40 1.09 10.95
N THR A 50 21.33 1.97 9.95
CA THR A 50 21.47 3.43 10.14
C THR A 50 20.15 4.16 10.04
N SER A 51 19.23 3.66 9.22
CA SER A 51 17.90 4.23 9.04
C SER A 51 16.91 3.14 8.68
N GLN A 52 15.64 3.31 9.09
CA GLN A 52 14.54 2.42 8.72
C GLN A 52 13.26 3.21 8.55
N VAL A 53 12.53 2.89 7.49
CA VAL A 53 11.19 3.43 7.22
C VAL A 53 10.24 2.29 6.89
N GLN A 54 9.10 2.24 7.56
CA GLN A 54 8.05 1.25 7.33
C GLN A 54 6.88 1.91 6.61
N ILE A 55 6.48 1.35 5.48
CA ILE A 55 5.41 1.86 4.63
C ILE A 55 4.28 0.84 4.60
N TYR A 56 3.06 1.33 4.76
CA TYR A 56 1.84 0.51 4.79
C TYR A 56 0.88 0.97 3.70
N ILE A 57 0.79 0.21 2.62
CA ILE A 57 -0.06 0.53 1.46
C ILE A 57 -1.40 -0.21 1.60
N PRO A 58 -2.56 0.45 1.43
CA PRO A 58 -3.83 -0.25 1.31
C PRO A 58 -3.79 -1.29 0.19
N VAL A 59 -4.33 -2.50 0.42
CA VAL A 59 -4.30 -3.59 -0.56
C VAL A 59 -4.87 -3.16 -1.91
N GLY A 60 -5.99 -2.41 -1.93
CA GLY A 60 -6.59 -1.94 -3.19
C GLY A 60 -5.64 -1.03 -3.99
N GLU A 61 -4.93 -0.13 -3.31
CA GLU A 61 -3.94 0.75 -3.92
C GLU A 61 -2.74 -0.04 -4.46
N PHE A 62 -2.25 -1.00 -3.67
CA PHE A 62 -1.19 -1.90 -4.09
C PHE A 62 -1.56 -2.75 -5.31
N LEU A 63 -2.76 -3.34 -5.33
CA LEU A 63 -3.24 -4.12 -6.47
C LEU A 63 -3.41 -3.26 -7.72
N ASN A 64 -3.82 -1.99 -7.58
CA ASN A 64 -3.86 -1.07 -8.70
C ASN A 64 -2.44 -0.75 -9.24
N LEU A 65 -1.45 -0.61 -8.35
CA LEU A 65 -0.05 -0.45 -8.75
C LEU A 65 0.45 -1.68 -9.52
N CYS A 66 0.13 -2.90 -9.06
CA CYS A 66 0.42 -4.14 -9.78
C CYS A 66 -0.27 -4.19 -11.15
N ARG A 67 -1.55 -3.79 -11.24
CA ARG A 67 -2.27 -3.71 -12.52
C ARG A 67 -1.56 -2.77 -13.51
N LYS A 68 -1.15 -1.58 -13.06
CA LYS A 68 -0.39 -0.62 -13.87
C LYS A 68 0.94 -1.18 -14.36
N LEU A 69 1.60 -2.01 -13.55
CA LEU A 69 2.79 -2.73 -13.94
C LEU A 69 2.49 -3.75 -15.05
N GLU A 70 1.50 -4.60 -14.83
CA GLU A 70 1.13 -5.72 -15.73
C GLU A 70 0.61 -5.23 -17.09
N CYS A 71 -0.16 -4.14 -17.12
CA CYS A 71 -0.64 -3.55 -18.39
C CYS A 71 0.40 -2.65 -19.09
N GLY A 72 1.61 -2.53 -18.56
CA GLY A 72 2.69 -1.74 -19.17
C GLY A 72 2.62 -0.23 -18.91
N GLU A 73 1.57 0.26 -18.22
CA GLU A 73 1.38 1.69 -17.92
C GLU A 73 2.59 2.30 -17.20
N LEU A 74 3.14 1.59 -16.19
CA LEU A 74 4.32 2.07 -15.46
C LEU A 74 5.57 2.15 -16.33
N ARG A 75 5.78 1.19 -17.23
CA ARG A 75 6.92 1.20 -18.15
C ARG A 75 6.82 2.36 -19.14
N TYR A 76 5.62 2.59 -19.66
CA TYR A 76 5.34 3.73 -20.54
C TYR A 76 5.58 5.07 -19.85
N LEU A 77 5.05 5.23 -18.62
CA LEU A 77 5.27 6.45 -17.82
C LEU A 77 6.76 6.68 -17.52
N LEU A 78 7.51 5.62 -17.19
CA LEU A 78 8.95 5.69 -16.94
C LEU A 78 9.69 6.20 -18.17
N GLN A 79 9.40 5.66 -19.35
CA GLN A 79 10.03 6.06 -20.61
C GLN A 79 9.75 7.53 -20.92
N ASN A 80 8.48 7.95 -20.86
CA ASN A 80 8.08 9.31 -21.13
C ASN A 80 8.74 10.33 -20.18
N ARG A 81 8.82 10.01 -18.88
CA ARG A 81 9.46 10.90 -17.92
C ARG A 81 10.97 10.98 -18.06
N LYS A 82 11.62 9.87 -18.41
CA LYS A 82 13.06 9.89 -18.75
C LYS A 82 13.34 10.79 -19.97
N GLN A 83 12.46 10.76 -20.98
CA GLN A 83 12.59 11.59 -22.18
C GLN A 83 12.32 13.07 -21.93
N SER A 84 11.30 13.37 -21.14
CA SER A 84 10.88 14.76 -20.83
C SER A 84 11.65 15.38 -19.66
N SER A 85 12.56 14.64 -19.02
CA SER A 85 13.25 15.06 -17.78
C SER A 85 12.27 15.46 -16.64
N ASP A 86 11.06 14.92 -16.65
CA ASP A 86 10.04 15.17 -15.64
C ASP A 86 10.40 14.44 -14.32
N LYS A 87 10.54 15.22 -13.25
CA LYS A 87 10.94 14.73 -11.93
C LYS A 87 9.78 14.28 -11.05
N ARG A 88 8.52 14.36 -11.52
CA ARG A 88 7.37 13.92 -10.71
C ARG A 88 7.44 12.42 -10.44
N PRO A 89 7.00 11.94 -9.29
CA PRO A 89 7.00 10.51 -9.00
C PRO A 89 6.05 9.73 -9.94
N LEU A 90 6.44 8.52 -10.32
CA LEU A 90 5.58 7.57 -11.04
C LEU A 90 4.44 7.09 -10.16
N TYR A 91 4.71 7.01 -8.87
CA TYR A 91 3.77 6.65 -7.81
C TYR A 91 4.21 7.33 -6.52
N GLU A 92 3.24 7.75 -5.72
CA GLU A 92 3.45 8.31 -4.40
C GLU A 92 2.36 7.82 -3.46
N THR A 93 2.73 7.50 -2.23
CA THR A 93 1.78 7.21 -1.16
C THR A 93 2.18 7.94 0.11
N LEU A 94 1.15 8.42 0.80
CA LEU A 94 1.27 9.13 2.06
C LEU A 94 0.61 8.29 3.15
N GLY A 95 1.23 8.26 4.32
CA GLY A 95 0.69 7.54 5.45
C GLY A 95 1.27 8.05 6.77
N GLY A 96 0.95 7.36 7.83
CA GLY A 96 1.49 7.73 9.12
C GLY A 96 0.72 7.15 10.29
N THR A 97 1.09 7.60 11.48
CA THR A 97 0.44 7.23 12.74
C THR A 97 0.15 8.51 13.52
N SER A 98 -1.11 8.73 13.89
CA SER A 98 -1.50 9.93 14.63
C SER A 98 -0.84 9.98 16.01
N ALA A 99 -0.63 11.20 16.53
CA ALA A 99 -0.05 11.41 17.85
C ALA A 99 -0.79 10.66 18.96
N GLU A 100 -2.12 10.66 18.92
CA GLU A 100 -2.97 9.91 19.84
C GLU A 100 -2.73 8.40 19.80
N LYS A 101 -2.60 7.85 18.58
CA LYS A 101 -2.33 6.42 18.40
C LYS A 101 -0.92 6.06 18.87
N LEU A 102 0.06 6.93 18.64
CA LEU A 102 1.42 6.76 19.16
C LEU A 102 1.44 6.76 20.70
N ALA A 103 0.72 7.70 21.31
CA ALA A 103 0.58 7.77 22.77
C ALA A 103 -0.08 6.50 23.34
N ARG A 104 -1.17 6.01 22.72
CA ARG A 104 -1.82 4.74 23.12
C ARG A 104 -0.91 3.52 22.99
N GLN A 105 0.06 3.55 22.08
CA GLN A 105 1.05 2.49 21.90
C GLN A 105 2.27 2.62 22.83
N GLY A 106 2.29 3.62 23.73
CA GLY A 106 3.44 3.87 24.59
C GLY A 106 4.67 4.42 23.86
N ARG A 107 4.51 4.98 22.66
CA ARG A 107 5.57 5.52 21.81
C ARG A 107 5.29 6.97 21.38
N PRO A 108 4.92 7.87 22.32
CA PRO A 108 4.69 9.26 21.95
C PRO A 108 5.99 9.88 21.41
N ARG A 109 5.86 10.71 20.39
CA ARG A 109 7.00 11.47 19.89
C ARG A 109 7.32 12.62 20.87
N PRO A 110 8.61 12.98 21.03
CA PRO A 110 9.01 14.09 21.93
C PRO A 110 8.40 15.43 21.54
N ASP A 111 8.13 15.65 20.25
CA ASP A 111 7.53 16.86 19.70
C ASP A 111 5.97 16.87 19.77
N GLY A 112 5.37 15.81 20.29
CA GLY A 112 3.91 15.66 20.40
C GLY A 112 3.18 15.52 19.05
N ARG A 113 3.90 15.48 17.92
CA ARG A 113 3.32 15.40 16.58
C ARG A 113 3.02 13.97 16.16
N SER A 114 2.25 13.86 15.09
CA SER A 114 2.05 12.60 14.38
C SER A 114 3.34 12.17 13.66
N LEU A 115 3.51 10.87 13.44
CA LEU A 115 4.58 10.33 12.61
C LEU A 115 4.07 10.20 11.18
N SER A 116 4.61 11.00 10.27
CA SER A 116 4.36 10.90 8.83
C SER A 116 5.33 9.92 8.17
N ARG A 117 4.84 9.22 7.15
CA ARG A 117 5.63 8.34 6.28
C ARG A 117 5.22 8.57 4.84
N THR A 118 6.20 8.68 3.97
CA THR A 118 5.97 8.84 2.53
C THR A 118 6.79 7.83 1.76
N MET A 119 6.27 7.34 0.66
CA MET A 119 7.03 6.56 -0.31
C MET A 119 6.79 7.11 -1.70
N GLN A 120 7.87 7.26 -2.47
CA GLN A 120 7.84 7.70 -3.85
C GLN A 120 8.61 6.72 -4.73
N ILE A 121 8.09 6.49 -5.94
CA ILE A 121 8.78 5.77 -7.00
C ILE A 121 9.16 6.81 -8.07
N LEU A 122 10.43 7.04 -8.23
CA LEU A 122 11.02 8.05 -9.11
C LEU A 122 11.76 7.39 -10.27
N CYS A 123 11.99 8.15 -11.34
CA CYS A 123 12.95 7.75 -12.37
C CYS A 123 14.37 7.79 -11.78
N GLY A 124 15.09 6.70 -11.87
CA GLY A 124 16.48 6.64 -11.43
C GLY A 124 17.44 7.26 -12.46
N SER A 125 18.51 7.89 -11.99
CA SER A 125 19.57 8.44 -12.84
C SER A 125 20.60 7.39 -13.25
N LYS A 126 20.90 6.41 -12.40
CA LYS A 126 21.89 5.34 -12.61
C LYS A 126 21.24 3.96 -12.81
N SER A 127 19.97 3.85 -12.52
CA SER A 127 19.13 2.66 -12.67
C SER A 127 17.81 3.06 -13.30
N ASP A 128 16.90 2.12 -13.48
CA ASP A 128 15.58 2.46 -14.01
C ASP A 128 14.74 3.24 -13.01
N LEU A 129 14.76 2.81 -11.76
CA LEU A 129 13.91 3.31 -10.70
C LEU A 129 14.72 3.67 -9.45
N LEU A 130 14.21 4.65 -8.71
CA LEU A 130 14.64 5.02 -7.37
C LEU A 130 13.40 5.01 -6.46
N LEU A 131 13.37 4.09 -5.51
CA LEU A 131 12.34 4.01 -4.48
C LEU A 131 12.84 4.81 -3.28
N VAL A 132 12.11 5.84 -2.92
CA VAL A 132 12.45 6.71 -1.78
C VAL A 132 11.39 6.55 -0.70
N ALA A 133 11.82 6.30 0.52
CA ALA A 133 10.96 6.26 1.69
C ALA A 133 11.49 7.20 2.77
N ASP A 134 10.59 8.05 3.25
CA ASP A 134 10.88 9.06 4.25
C ASP A 134 9.96 8.94 5.45
N SER A 135 10.47 9.25 6.64
CA SER A 135 9.64 9.41 7.83
C SER A 135 10.12 10.56 8.71
N GLY A 136 9.18 11.19 9.41
CA GLY A 136 9.46 12.31 10.29
C GLY A 136 8.19 12.92 10.86
N PRO A 137 8.25 14.12 11.43
CA PRO A 137 7.10 14.79 12.01
C PRO A 137 6.01 15.06 10.95
N GLY A 138 4.77 14.89 11.34
CA GLY A 138 3.61 15.18 10.52
C GLY A 138 2.48 15.81 11.33
N ASP A 139 1.59 16.51 10.64
CA ASP A 139 0.37 17.06 11.23
C ASP A 139 -0.84 16.25 10.76
N THR A 140 -1.77 16.04 11.66
CA THR A 140 -3.04 15.41 11.33
C THR A 140 -4.03 16.50 10.90
N THR A 141 -4.57 16.37 9.69
CA THR A 141 -5.63 17.27 9.19
C THR A 141 -6.97 16.93 9.84
N ASP A 142 -7.95 17.83 9.71
CA ASP A 142 -9.32 17.62 10.21
C ASP A 142 -10.00 16.37 9.63
N LYS A 143 -9.55 15.93 8.46
CA LYS A 143 -10.00 14.68 7.81
C LYS A 143 -9.24 13.43 8.29
N GLY A 144 -8.35 13.56 9.28
CA GLY A 144 -7.54 12.47 9.81
C GLY A 144 -6.37 12.04 8.92
N LEU A 145 -6.08 12.79 7.85
CA LEU A 145 -4.91 12.54 7.00
C LEU A 145 -3.65 13.09 7.67
N ILE A 146 -2.56 12.33 7.64
CA ILE A 146 -1.26 12.77 8.18
C ILE A 146 -0.43 13.34 7.03
N VAL A 147 -0.12 14.62 7.13
CA VAL A 147 0.67 15.35 6.14
C VAL A 147 2.08 15.55 6.66
N PRO A 148 3.13 15.28 5.86
CA PRO A 148 4.52 15.47 6.29
C PRO A 148 4.83 16.95 6.57
N LYS A 149 5.61 17.18 7.64
CA LYS A 149 6.09 18.51 8.08
C LYS A 149 7.62 18.57 8.26
N PHE A 150 8.32 17.70 7.57
CA PHE A 150 9.79 17.67 7.60
C PHE A 150 10.44 18.31 6.36
N GLY A 151 9.66 18.75 5.37
CA GLY A 151 10.17 19.41 4.17
C GLY A 151 11.21 18.55 3.44
N LYS A 152 12.44 19.08 3.31
CA LYS A 152 13.57 18.39 2.67
C LYS A 152 14.43 17.57 3.65
N ASN A 153 14.15 17.66 4.95
CA ASN A 153 14.97 17.04 6.00
C ASN A 153 14.12 16.04 6.81
N PRO A 154 13.82 14.86 6.27
CA PRO A 154 13.17 13.80 7.04
C PRO A 154 14.09 13.29 8.15
N GLU A 155 13.52 12.74 9.22
CA GLU A 155 14.27 12.09 10.31
C GLU A 155 14.92 10.79 9.84
N ASN A 156 14.19 10.03 9.02
CA ASN A 156 14.72 8.85 8.35
C ASN A 156 14.49 8.98 6.85
N HIS A 157 15.53 8.69 6.10
CA HIS A 157 15.54 8.69 4.64
C HIS A 157 16.22 7.42 4.14
N VAL A 158 15.55 6.67 3.29
CA VAL A 158 16.12 5.50 2.61
C VAL A 158 15.77 5.56 1.13
N ALA A 159 16.78 5.48 0.28
CA ALA A 159 16.62 5.49 -1.16
C ALA A 159 17.24 4.22 -1.76
N VAL A 160 16.41 3.38 -2.37
CA VAL A 160 16.78 2.09 -2.96
C VAL A 160 16.70 2.17 -4.47
N SER A 161 17.85 2.03 -5.12
CA SER A 161 17.99 2.09 -6.57
C SER A 161 17.88 0.67 -7.15
N MET A 162 17.05 0.46 -8.19
CA MET A 162 16.88 -0.87 -8.78
C MET A 162 16.47 -0.82 -10.26
N SER A 163 16.65 -1.96 -10.94
CA SER A 163 16.13 -2.15 -12.29
C SER A 163 14.60 -2.27 -12.28
N PHE A 164 13.98 -2.06 -13.44
CA PHE A 164 12.54 -2.26 -13.57
C PHE A 164 12.14 -3.72 -13.33
N ASP A 165 13.01 -4.68 -13.64
CA ASP A 165 12.73 -6.10 -13.46
C ASP A 165 12.73 -6.49 -11.98
N LEU A 166 13.73 -6.05 -11.19
CA LEU A 166 13.74 -6.26 -9.73
C LEU A 166 12.53 -5.61 -9.04
N PHE A 167 12.10 -4.44 -9.51
CA PHE A 167 10.88 -3.80 -9.02
C PHE A 167 9.63 -4.62 -9.37
N SER A 168 9.57 -5.15 -10.59
CA SER A 168 8.46 -6.01 -11.02
C SER A 168 8.38 -7.27 -10.17
N GLU A 169 9.50 -7.93 -9.91
CA GLU A 169 9.58 -9.08 -9.01
C GLU A 169 9.08 -8.72 -7.60
N LEU A 170 9.55 -7.60 -7.02
CA LEU A 170 9.11 -7.14 -5.68
C LEU A 170 7.58 -7.05 -5.60
N LEU A 171 6.94 -6.43 -6.59
CA LEU A 171 5.49 -6.26 -6.60
C LEU A 171 4.75 -7.58 -6.86
N LEU A 172 5.18 -8.35 -7.87
CA LEU A 172 4.47 -9.55 -8.30
C LEU A 172 4.61 -10.69 -7.28
N GLU A 173 5.78 -10.90 -6.69
CA GLU A 173 5.97 -11.86 -5.60
C GLU A 173 5.09 -11.52 -4.40
N THR A 174 5.03 -10.22 -4.04
CA THR A 174 4.15 -9.76 -2.95
C THR A 174 2.67 -9.98 -3.28
N LYS A 175 2.25 -9.69 -4.52
CA LYS A 175 0.88 -9.91 -5.00
C LYS A 175 0.48 -11.38 -4.92
N VAL A 176 1.33 -12.28 -5.43
CA VAL A 176 1.07 -13.73 -5.42
C VAL A 176 0.96 -14.26 -3.98
N ASN A 177 1.85 -13.83 -3.08
CA ASN A 177 1.79 -14.20 -1.68
C ASN A 177 0.50 -13.70 -0.99
N TYR A 178 0.09 -12.45 -1.26
CA TYR A 178 -1.17 -11.94 -0.74
C TYR A 178 -2.38 -12.74 -1.25
N GLN A 179 -2.42 -13.07 -2.54
CA GLN A 179 -3.49 -13.87 -3.13
C GLN A 179 -3.55 -15.29 -2.55
N ALA A 180 -2.40 -15.94 -2.36
CA ALA A 180 -2.30 -17.25 -1.73
C ALA A 180 -2.81 -17.21 -0.28
N TRP A 181 -2.39 -16.20 0.49
CA TRP A 181 -2.87 -15.99 1.86
C TRP A 181 -4.38 -15.79 1.91
N LEU A 182 -4.93 -14.97 1.02
CA LEU A 182 -6.35 -14.70 0.94
C LEU A 182 -7.15 -15.97 0.60
N SER A 183 -6.69 -16.75 -0.39
CA SER A 183 -7.31 -18.02 -0.80
C SER A 183 -7.33 -19.04 0.34
N ALA A 184 -6.22 -19.20 1.06
CA ALA A 184 -6.13 -20.10 2.21
C ALA A 184 -7.13 -19.72 3.31
N ARG A 185 -7.36 -18.42 3.53
CA ARG A 185 -8.31 -17.93 4.52
C ARG A 185 -9.76 -18.25 4.14
N TYR A 186 -10.12 -18.13 2.85
CA TYR A 186 -11.47 -18.51 2.38
C TYR A 186 -11.73 -20.00 2.49
N VAL A 187 -10.76 -20.85 2.16
CA VAL A 187 -10.87 -22.30 2.30
C VAL A 187 -11.09 -22.70 3.78
N SER A 188 -10.33 -22.11 4.69
CA SER A 188 -10.44 -22.38 6.13
C SER A 188 -11.82 -21.99 6.70
N CYS A 189 -12.43 -20.90 6.20
CA CYS A 189 -13.77 -20.50 6.61
C CYS A 189 -14.85 -21.47 6.09
N SER A 190 -14.66 -22.04 4.89
CA SER A 190 -15.64 -22.96 4.27
C SER A 190 -15.66 -24.33 4.95
N THR A 191 -14.53 -24.82 5.45
CA THR A 191 -14.45 -26.12 6.15
C THR A 191 -14.98 -26.07 7.58
N ALA A 192 -14.99 -24.90 8.22
CA ALA A 192 -15.55 -24.74 9.56
C ALA A 192 -17.09 -24.83 9.59
N SER A 193 -17.77 -24.64 8.46
CA SER A 193 -19.23 -24.70 8.36
C SER A 193 -19.82 -26.07 8.03
N THR A 194 -19.00 -27.09 7.71
CA THR A 194 -19.48 -28.45 7.32
C THR A 194 -19.26 -29.53 8.39
N GLY A 195 -18.74 -29.20 9.56
CA GLY A 195 -18.43 -30.14 10.65
C GLY A 195 -19.36 -30.06 11.86
N GLY A 196 -20.67 -30.20 11.67
CA GLY A 196 -21.59 -30.24 12.79
C GLY A 196 -22.85 -31.06 12.50
N LYS A 197 -22.80 -32.37 12.70
CA LYS A 197 -24.05 -33.14 12.92
C LYS A 197 -24.68 -32.65 14.23
N PRO A 198 -25.98 -32.31 14.26
CA PRO A 198 -26.61 -31.91 15.50
C PRO A 198 -26.76 -33.12 16.40
N ASN A 199 -25.99 -33.20 17.47
CA ASN A 199 -26.32 -34.07 18.58
C ASN A 199 -27.33 -33.31 19.46
N VAL A 200 -28.58 -33.74 19.38
CA VAL A 200 -29.67 -33.23 20.23
C VAL A 200 -29.44 -33.72 21.65
N GLN A 201 -28.90 -32.86 22.50
CA GLN A 201 -29.10 -32.95 23.93
C GLN A 201 -29.46 -31.60 24.48
N SER A 202 -30.70 -31.53 24.97
CA SER A 202 -31.30 -30.40 25.69
C SER A 202 -30.48 -29.98 26.90
N ASN A 203 -30.05 -28.70 26.94
CA ASN A 203 -30.00 -27.94 28.19
C ASN A 203 -30.09 -26.44 27.89
N GLN A 204 -31.11 -25.85 28.52
CA GLN A 204 -31.43 -24.44 28.53
C GLN A 204 -30.28 -23.63 29.12
N SER A 205 -29.84 -22.62 28.44
CA SER A 205 -29.68 -21.26 29.00
C SER A 205 -28.80 -20.35 28.09
N LYS A 206 -29.33 -19.14 27.91
CA LYS A 206 -28.73 -17.90 27.40
C LYS A 206 -28.46 -17.81 25.90
N ALA A 207 -29.38 -17.13 25.22
CA ALA A 207 -29.24 -16.62 23.87
C ALA A 207 -28.04 -15.66 23.73
N PRO A 208 -27.25 -15.77 22.67
CA PRO A 208 -26.29 -14.75 22.30
C PRO A 208 -27.02 -13.56 21.66
N LYS A 209 -26.59 -12.35 22.01
CA LYS A 209 -27.08 -11.10 21.42
C LYS A 209 -26.85 -11.11 19.90
N PRO A 210 -27.83 -10.68 19.09
CA PRO A 210 -27.66 -10.57 17.65
C PRO A 210 -26.68 -9.48 17.29
N CYS A 211 -25.79 -9.76 16.33
CA CYS A 211 -24.97 -8.75 15.68
C CYS A 211 -25.89 -7.77 14.95
N LEU A 212 -25.71 -6.49 15.20
CA LEU A 212 -26.42 -5.39 14.56
C LEU A 212 -26.18 -5.44 13.03
N PRO A 213 -27.22 -5.30 12.22
CA PRO A 213 -27.06 -5.12 10.77
C PRO A 213 -26.46 -3.76 10.48
N GLY A 214 -25.55 -3.72 9.49
CA GLY A 214 -24.97 -2.49 8.97
C GLY A 214 -26.04 -1.54 8.40
N PRO A 215 -25.69 -0.27 8.16
CA PRO A 215 -26.65 0.76 7.82
C PRO A 215 -27.38 0.45 6.53
N THR A 216 -28.70 0.38 6.63
CA THR A 216 -29.64 0.28 5.51
C THR A 216 -29.56 1.54 4.67
N ILE A 217 -29.28 1.37 3.39
CA ILE A 217 -29.40 2.45 2.39
C ILE A 217 -30.90 2.77 2.28
N GLN A 218 -31.27 3.96 2.70
CA GLN A 218 -32.61 4.50 2.45
C GLN A 218 -32.72 4.85 0.98
N GLU A 219 -33.62 4.15 0.27
CA GLU A 219 -34.09 4.56 -1.06
C GLU A 219 -34.85 5.88 -0.94
N HIS A 220 -34.27 6.96 -1.44
CA HIS A 220 -35.01 8.15 -1.75
C HIS A 220 -35.82 7.91 -3.03
N LYS A 221 -37.16 7.82 -2.87
CA LYS A 221 -38.11 7.99 -3.96
C LYS A 221 -38.12 9.46 -4.37
N GLU A 222 -37.53 9.79 -5.48
CA GLU A 222 -37.80 11.03 -6.20
C GLU A 222 -38.27 10.76 -7.62
N ASN A 223 -39.51 11.10 -7.76
CA ASN A 223 -40.23 11.77 -8.82
C ASN A 223 -39.77 11.57 -10.26
N SER A 224 -40.57 10.76 -10.94
CA SER A 224 -40.64 10.59 -12.37
C SER A 224 -41.12 11.91 -13.05
N GLN A 225 -40.25 12.53 -13.87
CA GLN A 225 -40.68 13.23 -15.11
C GLN A 225 -39.45 13.62 -15.93
N GLN A 226 -39.56 13.34 -17.23
CA GLN A 226 -38.70 13.69 -18.36
C GLN A 226 -37.56 12.71 -18.72
N ARG A 227 -37.96 11.65 -19.42
CA ARG A 227 -37.11 10.90 -20.35
C ARG A 227 -37.11 11.63 -21.70
N SER A 228 -35.99 12.22 -22.07
CA SER A 228 -35.66 12.46 -23.48
C SER A 228 -34.80 11.27 -23.97
N ALA A 229 -35.25 10.70 -25.06
CA ALA A 229 -34.62 9.53 -25.70
C ALA A 229 -33.20 9.86 -26.16
N ILE A 230 -32.24 9.06 -25.76
CA ILE A 230 -30.87 9.02 -26.29
C ILE A 230 -30.81 7.86 -27.28
N ASP A 231 -30.51 8.19 -28.54
CA ASP A 231 -30.36 7.31 -29.67
C ASP A 231 -29.18 6.33 -29.48
N PRO A 232 -29.33 5.00 -29.65
CA PRO A 232 -28.27 4.04 -29.39
C PRO A 232 -27.19 3.89 -30.49
N GLN A 233 -27.11 4.79 -31.49
CA GLN A 233 -26.22 4.60 -32.62
C GLN A 233 -24.91 5.41 -32.63
N ASN A 234 -24.52 6.07 -31.54
CA ASN A 234 -23.26 6.84 -31.47
C ASN A 234 -22.35 6.35 -30.36
N LEU A 235 -22.04 5.04 -30.32
CA LEU A 235 -20.98 4.48 -29.52
C LEU A 235 -20.01 3.77 -30.47
N PHE A 236 -18.92 4.39 -30.78
CA PHE A 236 -17.72 3.94 -31.50
C PHE A 236 -17.36 4.84 -32.67
N ASP A 237 -16.64 5.92 -32.39
CA ASP A 237 -15.71 6.51 -33.33
C ASP A 237 -14.32 6.61 -32.68
N PRO A 238 -13.34 5.77 -33.09
CA PRO A 238 -11.95 5.96 -32.72
C PRO A 238 -11.29 6.90 -33.75
N CYS A 239 -10.56 7.89 -33.28
CA CYS A 239 -9.72 8.81 -34.03
C CYS A 239 -10.33 10.16 -34.40
N THR A 240 -10.02 11.15 -33.54
CA THR A 240 -9.49 12.44 -33.99
C THR A 240 -8.82 13.14 -32.80
N PHE A 241 -7.53 12.92 -32.64
CA PHE A 241 -6.67 13.85 -31.94
C PHE A 241 -6.10 14.80 -32.98
N THR A 242 -6.67 15.95 -33.09
CA THR A 242 -6.02 17.09 -33.76
C THR A 242 -5.32 17.91 -32.68
N SER A 243 -4.00 17.99 -32.82
CA SER A 243 -3.17 19.03 -32.24
C SER A 243 -3.71 20.39 -32.73
N ASP A 244 -3.97 21.29 -31.73
CA ASP A 244 -3.77 22.73 -31.82
C ASP A 244 -4.41 23.39 -30.60
N ASN A 245 -3.58 23.84 -29.65
CA ASN A 245 -3.52 25.20 -29.17
C ASN A 245 -2.61 25.34 -27.96
N ILE A 246 -1.51 25.93 -28.29
CA ILE A 246 -0.57 26.77 -27.55
C ILE A 246 -1.36 27.95 -26.93
N PHE A 247 -1.26 28.09 -25.61
CA PHE A 247 -0.86 29.34 -24.93
C PHE A 247 -0.57 29.02 -23.46
#